data_6605f3015911f570452ab76294a7e9f2
#
_entry.id   6605f3015911f570452ab76294a7e9f2
#
_cell.length_a   1.000
_cell.length_b   1.000
_cell.length_c   1.000
_cell.angle_alpha   90.00
_cell.angle_beta   90.00
_cell.angle_gamma   90.00
#
_symmetry.space_group_name_H-M   'P 1'
#
loop_
_entity.id
_entity.type
_entity.pdbx_description
1 polymer ?
#
loop_
_entity_poly.entity_id
_entity_poly.type
_entity_poly.pdbx_seq_one_letter_code
_entity_poly.pdbx_strand_id
1 'polypeptide(L)'
;MPKLLDLYAKYGIKATFFYTGYIAKLYPEVVKMAADSGHEIGSHGKSHLQENGFDIMPYEKQVKHLEYSKKLLEDISGKPVISFRAPALRVSPNTATALLETGFRIDSSIASQRFDFFLSFGSKKKIKFLYAPRLPYRTNRNNIFKRGQSNLVEIPPSATIIPFAGTSMRIMPKITGCHQKILHLEAKLNRKPVVFIIHPNEIIDESNEPRTIKRRSDNFIAYLLSDLLRAKLKTRNLGENALPIYEKLIIYYIKKEYTFTTMQEYVCSNKGKISNL
;
A
#
# COMPACT_ATOMS: atom_id res chain seq x y z
N MET A 1 0.69 -11.56 -12.51
CA MET A 1 0.48 -12.17 -11.18
C MET A 1 1.34 -13.39 -10.95
N PRO A 2 1.39 -14.43 -11.80
CA PRO A 2 2.20 -15.64 -11.56
C PRO A 2 3.65 -15.38 -11.16
N LYS A 3 4.42 -14.63 -11.94
CA LYS A 3 5.83 -14.31 -11.63
C LYS A 3 6.07 -13.77 -10.21
N LEU A 4 5.10 -13.03 -9.65
CA LEU A 4 5.19 -12.51 -8.28
C LEU A 4 4.92 -13.61 -7.25
N LEU A 5 3.94 -14.47 -7.51
CA LEU A 5 3.64 -15.61 -6.65
C LEU A 5 4.77 -16.63 -6.66
N ASP A 6 5.39 -16.88 -7.83
CA ASP A 6 6.55 -17.77 -7.96
C ASP A 6 7.75 -17.24 -7.13
N LEU A 7 7.99 -15.92 -7.18
CA LEU A 7 9.03 -15.29 -6.37
C LEU A 7 8.74 -15.45 -4.87
N TYR A 8 7.49 -15.28 -4.46
CA TYR A 8 7.10 -15.45 -3.06
C TYR A 8 7.20 -16.92 -2.61
N ALA A 9 6.75 -17.86 -3.45
CA ALA A 9 6.89 -19.29 -3.19
C ALA A 9 8.36 -19.72 -3.04
N LYS A 10 9.25 -19.21 -3.91
CA LYS A 10 10.70 -19.47 -3.87
C LYS A 10 11.32 -19.15 -2.51
N TYR A 11 10.84 -18.12 -1.83
CA TYR A 11 11.37 -17.67 -0.53
C TYR A 11 10.45 -17.94 0.67
N GLY A 12 9.37 -18.70 0.48
CA GLY A 12 8.40 -19.00 1.54
C GLY A 12 7.68 -17.77 2.10
N ILE A 13 7.52 -16.72 1.28
CA ILE A 13 6.95 -15.44 1.71
C ILE A 13 5.42 -15.51 1.65
N LYS A 14 4.76 -15.08 2.72
CA LYS A 14 3.34 -14.72 2.72
C LYS A 14 3.19 -13.21 2.71
N ALA A 15 2.21 -12.71 1.97
CA ALA A 15 1.96 -11.29 1.79
C ALA A 15 0.46 -10.99 1.85
N THR A 16 0.11 -9.72 2.05
CA THR A 16 -1.28 -9.24 1.95
C THR A 16 -1.48 -8.57 0.59
N PHE A 17 -2.39 -9.11 -0.21
CA PHE A 17 -2.77 -8.55 -1.50
C PHE A 17 -4.04 -7.72 -1.37
N PHE A 18 -3.94 -6.44 -1.68
CA PHE A 18 -5.07 -5.51 -1.65
C PHE A 18 -5.68 -5.35 -3.04
N TYR A 19 -6.88 -5.86 -3.24
CA TYR A 19 -7.61 -5.79 -4.52
C TYR A 19 -8.71 -4.74 -4.46
N THR A 20 -8.87 -3.99 -5.56
CA THR A 20 -10.08 -3.19 -5.75
C THR A 20 -11.24 -4.09 -6.17
N GLY A 21 -12.47 -3.74 -5.76
CA GLY A 21 -13.66 -4.45 -6.21
C GLY A 21 -13.81 -4.46 -7.73
N TYR A 22 -13.30 -3.42 -8.42
CA TYR A 22 -13.27 -3.38 -9.89
C TYR A 22 -12.41 -4.52 -10.48
N ILE A 23 -11.19 -4.69 -10.00
CA ILE A 23 -10.29 -5.78 -10.46
C ILE A 23 -10.84 -7.13 -10.05
N ALA A 24 -11.35 -7.27 -8.83
CA ALA A 24 -11.93 -8.52 -8.35
C ALA A 24 -13.14 -8.98 -9.18
N LYS A 25 -13.96 -8.02 -9.65
CA LYS A 25 -15.10 -8.31 -10.53
C LYS A 25 -14.67 -8.75 -11.93
N LEU A 26 -13.63 -8.11 -12.49
CA LEU A 26 -13.18 -8.41 -13.86
C LEU A 26 -12.30 -9.66 -13.95
N TYR A 27 -11.53 -9.92 -12.90
CA TYR A 27 -10.51 -10.98 -12.86
C TYR A 27 -10.55 -11.72 -11.51
N PRO A 28 -11.67 -12.39 -11.17
CA PRO A 28 -11.81 -13.12 -9.90
C PRO A 28 -10.75 -14.22 -9.73
N GLU A 29 -10.29 -14.83 -10.84
CA GLU A 29 -9.24 -15.82 -10.83
C GLU A 29 -7.91 -15.30 -10.26
N VAL A 30 -7.61 -14.01 -10.43
CA VAL A 30 -6.38 -13.42 -9.89
C VAL A 30 -6.44 -13.28 -8.36
N VAL A 31 -7.63 -13.01 -7.82
CA VAL A 31 -7.86 -12.98 -6.37
C VAL A 31 -7.77 -14.39 -5.80
N LYS A 32 -8.43 -15.35 -6.46
CA LYS A 32 -8.43 -16.75 -6.06
C LYS A 32 -7.01 -17.34 -6.08
N MET A 33 -6.24 -17.09 -7.13
CA MET A 33 -4.84 -17.51 -7.25
C MET A 33 -3.99 -17.08 -6.04
N ALA A 34 -4.14 -15.84 -5.58
CA ALA A 34 -3.44 -15.35 -4.39
C ALA A 34 -3.94 -16.02 -3.09
N ALA A 35 -5.26 -16.20 -2.96
CA ALA A 35 -5.87 -16.85 -1.80
C ALA A 35 -5.48 -18.33 -1.69
N ASP A 36 -5.48 -19.06 -2.81
CA ASP A 36 -5.09 -20.48 -2.89
C ASP A 36 -3.59 -20.67 -2.62
N SER A 37 -2.76 -19.69 -2.98
CA SER A 37 -1.33 -19.64 -2.63
C SER A 37 -1.08 -19.32 -1.13
N GLY A 38 -2.12 -19.18 -0.32
CA GLY A 38 -2.03 -18.94 1.12
C GLY A 38 -1.69 -17.51 1.51
N HIS A 39 -1.87 -16.54 0.60
CA HIS A 39 -1.73 -15.13 0.91
C HIS A 39 -3.01 -14.56 1.54
N GLU A 40 -2.86 -13.46 2.25
CA GLU A 40 -4.01 -12.70 2.78
C GLU A 40 -4.61 -11.83 1.67
N ILE A 41 -5.94 -11.82 1.60
CA ILE A 41 -6.69 -10.94 0.72
C ILE A 41 -7.21 -9.75 1.54
N GLY A 42 -6.87 -8.56 1.09
CA GLY A 42 -7.33 -7.29 1.64
C GLY A 42 -8.09 -6.46 0.61
N SER A 43 -8.91 -5.53 1.09
CA SER A 43 -9.65 -4.61 0.23
C SER A 43 -8.83 -3.36 -0.11
N HIS A 44 -8.89 -2.96 -1.38
CA HIS A 44 -8.37 -1.68 -1.87
C HIS A 44 -9.51 -0.74 -2.30
N GLY A 45 -10.67 -0.85 -1.64
CA GLY A 45 -11.87 -0.11 -1.99
C GLY A 45 -12.49 -0.58 -3.32
N LYS A 46 -13.44 0.21 -3.84
CA LYS A 46 -14.17 -0.16 -5.06
C LYS A 46 -13.32 0.00 -6.32
N SER A 47 -12.57 1.10 -6.44
CA SER A 47 -11.76 1.39 -7.65
C SER A 47 -10.68 2.44 -7.37
N HIS A 48 -9.76 2.61 -8.32
CA HIS A 48 -8.69 3.61 -8.30
C HIS A 48 -9.07 4.95 -8.95
N LEU A 49 -10.34 5.16 -9.28
CA LEU A 49 -10.82 6.41 -9.87
C LEU A 49 -10.62 7.59 -8.90
N GLN A 50 -10.30 8.76 -9.43
CA GLN A 50 -9.96 9.93 -8.62
C GLN A 50 -11.13 10.39 -7.73
N GLU A 51 -12.36 10.32 -8.24
CA GLU A 51 -13.61 10.64 -7.53
C GLU A 51 -13.96 9.63 -6.43
N ASN A 52 -13.31 8.48 -6.41
CA ASN A 52 -13.49 7.43 -5.41
C ASN A 52 -12.38 7.45 -4.33
N GLY A 53 -11.66 8.55 -4.18
CA GLY A 53 -10.71 8.73 -3.09
C GLY A 53 -11.41 8.93 -1.75
N PHE A 54 -11.02 8.19 -0.72
CA PHE A 54 -11.62 8.26 0.62
C PHE A 54 -11.38 9.61 1.33
N ASP A 55 -10.50 10.46 0.79
CA ASP A 55 -10.26 11.82 1.27
C ASP A 55 -11.30 12.85 0.80
N ILE A 56 -12.06 12.52 -0.25
CA ILE A 56 -13.07 13.40 -0.84
C ILE A 56 -14.49 12.81 -0.85
N MET A 57 -14.61 11.48 -0.71
CA MET A 57 -15.93 10.84 -0.69
C MET A 57 -16.71 11.18 0.58
N PRO A 58 -18.03 11.45 0.47
CA PRO A 58 -18.94 11.47 1.61
C PRO A 58 -18.88 10.15 2.39
N TYR A 59 -19.20 10.20 3.66
CA TYR A 59 -19.13 9.07 4.57
C TYR A 59 -19.94 7.86 4.09
N GLU A 60 -21.20 8.07 3.73
CA GLU A 60 -22.11 7.01 3.27
C GLU A 60 -21.59 6.33 1.98
N LYS A 61 -20.91 7.09 1.12
CA LYS A 61 -20.28 6.54 -0.07
C LYS A 61 -19.05 5.71 0.29
N GLN A 62 -18.28 6.11 1.31
CA GLN A 62 -17.16 5.30 1.80
C GLN A 62 -17.67 3.93 2.31
N VAL A 63 -18.70 3.93 3.15
CA VAL A 63 -19.31 2.70 3.68
C VAL A 63 -19.76 1.78 2.54
N LYS A 64 -20.58 2.28 1.59
CA LYS A 64 -21.03 1.49 0.44
C LYS A 64 -19.89 0.90 -0.40
N HIS A 65 -18.80 1.64 -0.58
CA HIS A 65 -17.64 1.14 -1.32
C HIS A 65 -16.88 0.05 -0.57
N LEU A 66 -16.79 0.17 0.76
CA LEU A 66 -16.15 -0.80 1.63
C LEU A 66 -16.96 -2.10 1.69
N GLU A 67 -18.27 -2.01 1.94
CA GLU A 67 -19.17 -3.16 1.95
C GLU A 67 -19.14 -3.93 0.63
N TYR A 68 -19.28 -3.21 -0.49
CA TYR A 68 -19.22 -3.81 -1.83
C TYR A 68 -17.92 -4.57 -2.07
N SER A 69 -16.78 -3.92 -1.82
CA SER A 69 -15.49 -4.54 -2.10
C SER A 69 -15.19 -5.69 -1.15
N LYS A 70 -15.56 -5.56 0.13
CA LYS A 70 -15.40 -6.60 1.14
C LYS A 70 -16.20 -7.84 0.78
N LYS A 71 -17.51 -7.70 0.57
CA LYS A 71 -18.37 -8.81 0.21
C LYS A 71 -17.89 -9.56 -1.03
N LEU A 72 -17.56 -8.83 -2.10
CA LEU A 72 -17.08 -9.43 -3.34
C LEU A 72 -15.77 -10.22 -3.14
N LEU A 73 -14.84 -9.69 -2.36
CA LEU A 73 -13.57 -10.36 -2.10
C LEU A 73 -13.75 -11.58 -1.19
N GLU A 74 -14.65 -11.52 -0.23
CA GLU A 74 -15.02 -12.65 0.64
C GLU A 74 -15.69 -13.77 -0.18
N ASP A 75 -16.63 -13.41 -1.06
CA ASP A 75 -17.33 -14.38 -1.95
C ASP A 75 -16.32 -15.09 -2.88
N ILE A 76 -15.28 -14.40 -3.38
CA ILE A 76 -14.27 -15.00 -4.28
C ILE A 76 -13.23 -15.83 -3.51
N SER A 77 -12.73 -15.30 -2.39
CA SER A 77 -11.62 -15.92 -1.65
C SER A 77 -12.06 -17.00 -0.67
N GLY A 78 -13.34 -17.03 -0.30
CA GLY A 78 -13.87 -17.90 0.73
C GLY A 78 -13.32 -17.60 2.15
N LYS A 79 -12.71 -16.44 2.35
CA LYS A 79 -12.06 -16.04 3.61
C LYS A 79 -12.53 -14.66 4.06
N PRO A 80 -12.58 -14.38 5.38
CA PRO A 80 -12.88 -13.05 5.88
C PRO A 80 -11.86 -12.01 5.39
N VAL A 81 -12.33 -10.86 4.94
CA VAL A 81 -11.51 -9.72 4.50
C VAL A 81 -11.56 -8.63 5.56
N ILE A 82 -10.53 -8.54 6.38
CA ILE A 82 -10.45 -7.63 7.54
C ILE A 82 -9.39 -6.54 7.38
N SER A 83 -8.54 -6.64 6.35
CA SER A 83 -7.48 -5.68 6.06
C SER A 83 -7.86 -4.77 4.91
N PHE A 84 -7.54 -3.49 5.06
CA PHE A 84 -7.81 -2.44 4.08
C PHE A 84 -6.55 -1.63 3.76
N ARG A 85 -6.47 -1.15 2.53
CA ARG A 85 -5.54 -0.09 2.11
C ARG A 85 -6.26 0.84 1.13
N ALA A 86 -6.27 2.12 1.43
CA ALA A 86 -6.93 3.10 0.57
C ALA A 86 -6.23 3.26 -0.78
N PRO A 87 -6.97 3.36 -1.89
CA PRO A 87 -6.42 3.73 -3.19
C PRO A 87 -5.60 5.01 -3.11
N ALA A 88 -4.38 4.98 -3.66
CA ALA A 88 -3.41 6.07 -3.59
C ALA A 88 -3.12 6.58 -2.17
N LEU A 89 -3.38 5.79 -1.14
CA LEU A 89 -3.25 6.15 0.28
C LEU A 89 -4.06 7.41 0.63
N ARG A 90 -5.24 7.57 0.04
CA ARG A 90 -6.10 8.74 0.22
C ARG A 90 -7.18 8.42 1.24
N VAL A 91 -7.11 9.02 2.43
CA VAL A 91 -8.06 8.84 3.54
C VAL A 91 -8.44 10.18 4.15
N SER A 92 -9.62 10.21 4.75
CA SER A 92 -10.11 11.31 5.60
C SER A 92 -10.14 10.86 7.08
N PRO A 93 -10.27 11.78 8.04
CA PRO A 93 -10.41 11.39 9.46
C PRO A 93 -11.51 10.34 9.68
N ASN A 94 -12.67 10.51 9.05
CA ASN A 94 -13.84 9.65 9.21
C ASN A 94 -13.70 8.27 8.56
N THR A 95 -12.65 8.02 7.78
CA THR A 95 -12.39 6.70 7.20
C THR A 95 -12.24 5.64 8.28
N ALA A 96 -11.72 6.00 9.49
CA ALA A 96 -11.66 5.06 10.61
C ALA A 96 -13.04 4.54 11.02
N THR A 97 -14.03 5.43 11.14
CA THR A 97 -15.41 5.06 11.48
C THR A 97 -16.01 4.15 10.41
N ALA A 98 -15.85 4.51 9.13
CA ALA A 98 -16.36 3.71 8.02
C ALA A 98 -15.76 2.29 7.99
N LEU A 99 -14.45 2.17 8.22
CA LEU A 99 -13.76 0.88 8.30
C LEU A 99 -14.26 0.03 9.48
N LEU A 100 -14.44 0.63 10.65
CA LEU A 100 -14.92 -0.06 11.83
C LEU A 100 -16.35 -0.59 11.65
N GLU A 101 -17.25 0.22 11.10
CA GLU A 101 -18.66 -0.14 10.89
C GLU A 101 -18.82 -1.21 9.80
N THR A 102 -17.96 -1.24 8.80
CA THR A 102 -17.95 -2.28 7.77
C THR A 102 -17.13 -3.52 8.15
N GLY A 103 -16.67 -3.59 9.42
CA GLY A 103 -16.05 -4.78 9.98
C GLY A 103 -14.57 -4.96 9.64
N PHE A 104 -13.90 -3.94 9.09
CA PHE A 104 -12.44 -3.97 8.97
C PHE A 104 -11.77 -3.82 10.35
N ARG A 105 -10.59 -4.40 10.49
CA ARG A 105 -9.81 -4.40 11.74
C ARG A 105 -8.38 -3.90 11.54
N ILE A 106 -7.90 -3.88 10.31
CA ILE A 106 -6.54 -3.50 9.95
C ILE A 106 -6.60 -2.50 8.81
N ASP A 107 -5.90 -1.38 8.95
CA ASP A 107 -5.65 -0.44 7.87
C ASP A 107 -4.15 -0.29 7.63
N SER A 108 -3.77 0.01 6.40
CA SER A 108 -2.40 0.29 6.03
C SER A 108 -2.36 1.40 4.97
N SER A 109 -2.93 2.54 5.33
CA SER A 109 -3.11 3.68 4.42
C SER A 109 -2.26 4.89 4.77
N ILE A 110 -1.71 4.96 6.00
CA ILE A 110 -1.02 6.13 6.51
C ILE A 110 0.50 5.97 6.36
N ALA A 111 1.07 6.39 5.24
CA ALA A 111 2.51 6.42 5.05
C ALA A 111 3.13 7.58 5.85
N SER A 112 3.29 7.36 7.17
CA SER A 112 3.74 8.37 8.12
C SER A 112 5.09 8.96 7.72
N GLN A 113 5.22 10.30 7.85
CA GLN A 113 6.40 11.09 7.49
C GLN A 113 6.75 11.12 5.99
N ARG A 114 5.86 10.65 5.12
CA ARG A 114 6.00 10.85 3.70
C ARG A 114 5.86 12.34 3.36
N PHE A 115 6.88 12.88 2.72
CA PHE A 115 6.89 14.26 2.22
C PHE A 115 7.35 14.28 0.76
N ASP A 116 6.51 13.75 -0.10
CA ASP A 116 6.76 13.74 -1.55
C ASP A 116 5.95 14.81 -2.28
N PHE A 117 5.93 16.02 -1.75
CA PHE A 117 5.16 17.16 -2.25
C PHE A 117 5.25 17.33 -3.77
N PHE A 118 6.46 17.17 -4.32
CA PHE A 118 6.70 17.25 -5.76
C PHE A 118 6.21 16.02 -6.55
N LEU A 119 6.29 14.83 -5.96
CA LEU A 119 5.91 13.58 -6.65
C LEU A 119 4.40 13.27 -6.54
N SER A 120 3.74 13.82 -5.53
CA SER A 120 2.29 13.64 -5.28
C SER A 120 1.44 14.83 -5.69
N PHE A 121 2.00 15.80 -6.42
CA PHE A 121 1.29 16.96 -6.97
C PHE A 121 0.53 17.79 -5.94
N GLY A 122 1.24 18.24 -4.90
CA GLY A 122 0.74 19.30 -4.02
C GLY A 122 -0.54 18.97 -3.26
N SER A 123 -0.84 17.68 -3.05
CA SER A 123 -1.98 17.33 -2.21
C SER A 123 -1.71 17.77 -0.77
N LYS A 124 -2.11 19.00 -0.43
CA LYS A 124 -2.05 19.57 0.93
C LYS A 124 -2.68 18.64 1.98
N LYS A 125 -3.55 17.72 1.54
CA LYS A 125 -4.21 16.72 2.39
C LYS A 125 -3.24 15.70 2.99
N LYS A 126 -2.06 15.48 2.37
CA LYS A 126 -1.03 14.56 2.87
C LYS A 126 -0.12 15.17 3.94
N ILE A 127 -0.22 16.44 4.24
CA ILE A 127 0.49 17.08 5.38
C ILE A 127 0.17 16.35 6.70
N LYS A 128 -1.06 15.80 6.82
CA LYS A 128 -1.45 15.00 8.00
C LYS A 128 -0.58 13.76 8.22
N PHE A 129 0.07 13.24 7.18
CA PHE A 129 0.99 12.11 7.29
C PHE A 129 2.26 12.45 8.07
N LEU A 130 2.67 13.72 8.11
CA LEU A 130 3.85 14.14 8.86
C LEU A 130 3.65 14.00 10.37
N TYR A 131 2.42 14.14 10.83
CA TYR A 131 2.06 14.10 12.26
C TYR A 131 1.46 12.77 12.70
N ALA A 132 1.19 11.86 11.75
CA ALA A 132 0.64 10.55 12.07
C ALA A 132 1.69 9.67 12.77
N PRO A 133 1.26 8.81 13.71
CA PRO A 133 2.16 7.88 14.38
C PRO A 133 2.92 7.00 13.40
N ARG A 134 4.21 6.80 13.66
CA ARG A 134 5.09 6.04 12.78
C ARG A 134 5.14 4.55 13.09
N LEU A 135 4.87 4.17 14.34
CA LEU A 135 4.71 2.78 14.78
C LEU A 135 3.27 2.33 14.57
N PRO A 136 2.99 1.03 14.41
CA PRO A 136 1.64 0.52 14.40
C PRO A 136 0.84 0.99 15.62
N TYR A 137 -0.42 1.35 15.44
CA TYR A 137 -1.24 1.90 16.51
C TYR A 137 -2.72 1.57 16.33
N ARG A 138 -3.45 1.53 17.46
CA ARG A 138 -4.91 1.58 17.45
C ARG A 138 -5.36 2.99 17.09
N THR A 139 -6.27 3.11 16.14
CA THR A 139 -6.73 4.42 15.70
C THR A 139 -7.71 5.04 16.70
N ASN A 140 -7.82 6.36 16.68
CA ASN A 140 -9.00 7.01 17.22
C ASN A 140 -10.21 6.72 16.31
N ARG A 141 -11.37 6.45 16.89
CA ARG A 141 -12.58 6.08 16.13
C ARG A 141 -12.94 7.14 15.07
N ASN A 142 -12.81 8.42 15.41
CA ASN A 142 -13.22 9.53 14.56
C ASN A 142 -12.04 10.17 13.80
N ASN A 143 -10.83 9.67 13.98
CA ASN A 143 -9.66 10.23 13.31
C ASN A 143 -8.57 9.18 13.10
N ILE A 144 -8.48 8.67 11.87
CA ILE A 144 -7.53 7.62 11.49
C ILE A 144 -6.06 8.03 11.68
N PHE A 145 -5.75 9.32 11.67
CA PHE A 145 -4.38 9.85 11.83
C PHE A 145 -3.92 9.93 13.29
N LYS A 146 -4.80 9.66 14.25
CA LYS A 146 -4.51 9.78 15.67
C LYS A 146 -4.60 8.44 16.37
N ARG A 147 -3.77 8.26 17.40
CA ARG A 147 -3.89 7.13 18.33
C ARG A 147 -5.19 7.22 19.11
N GLY A 148 -5.71 6.07 19.48
CA GLY A 148 -6.90 5.91 20.29
C GLY A 148 -7.05 4.46 20.74
N GLN A 149 -8.29 4.06 21.08
CA GLN A 149 -8.58 2.74 21.61
C GLN A 149 -9.58 1.96 20.74
N SER A 150 -9.72 2.32 19.46
CA SER A 150 -10.63 1.58 18.59
C SER A 150 -10.08 0.19 18.26
N ASN A 151 -10.95 -0.66 17.73
CA ASN A 151 -10.53 -1.99 17.27
C ASN A 151 -9.89 -2.00 15.87
N LEU A 152 -9.61 -0.83 15.30
CA LEU A 152 -8.89 -0.67 14.05
C LEU A 152 -7.42 -0.40 14.31
N VAL A 153 -6.55 -1.25 13.77
CA VAL A 153 -5.09 -1.10 13.84
C VAL A 153 -4.58 -0.53 12.53
N GLU A 154 -3.92 0.61 12.59
CA GLU A 154 -3.12 1.12 11.47
C GLU A 154 -1.72 0.51 11.51
N ILE A 155 -1.29 -0.07 10.39
CA ILE A 155 0.08 -0.53 10.15
C ILE A 155 0.67 0.37 9.06
N PRO A 156 1.42 1.41 9.44
CA PRO A 156 1.90 2.41 8.48
C PRO A 156 2.80 1.80 7.41
N PRO A 157 2.52 2.01 6.11
CA PRO A 157 3.49 1.76 5.06
C PRO A 157 4.79 2.48 5.34
N SER A 158 5.92 1.80 5.13
CA SER A 158 7.22 2.38 5.43
C SER A 158 7.54 3.52 4.48
N ALA A 159 7.91 4.64 5.05
CA ALA A 159 8.35 5.83 4.35
C ALA A 159 9.39 6.57 5.19
N THR A 160 10.22 7.35 4.52
CA THR A 160 10.91 8.50 5.07
C THR A 160 10.35 9.74 4.36
N ILE A 161 11.17 10.53 3.70
CA ILE A 161 10.69 11.59 2.78
C ILE A 161 9.94 10.96 1.60
N ILE A 162 10.43 9.85 1.07
CA ILE A 162 9.81 9.10 -0.02
C ILE A 162 9.19 7.78 0.49
N PRO A 163 8.16 7.24 -0.19
CA PRO A 163 7.59 5.95 0.16
C PRO A 163 8.56 4.81 -0.17
N PHE A 164 8.57 3.78 0.66
CA PHE A 164 9.26 2.53 0.41
C PHE A 164 8.36 1.63 -0.45
N ALA A 165 8.47 1.79 -1.75
CA ALA A 165 7.55 1.19 -2.71
C ALA A 165 8.25 0.74 -4.00
N GLY A 166 7.62 -0.14 -4.76
CA GLY A 166 8.11 -0.64 -6.04
C GLY A 166 8.43 0.47 -7.03
N THR A 167 7.61 1.51 -7.09
CA THR A 167 7.87 2.69 -7.93
C THR A 167 9.20 3.37 -7.55
N SER A 168 9.46 3.61 -6.26
CA SER A 168 10.73 4.19 -5.79
C SER A 168 11.90 3.26 -6.09
N MET A 169 11.71 1.96 -5.89
CA MET A 169 12.69 0.92 -6.16
C MET A 169 13.10 0.89 -7.63
N ARG A 170 12.14 0.93 -8.55
CA ARG A 170 12.41 0.89 -10.00
C ARG A 170 13.07 2.18 -10.50
N ILE A 171 12.56 3.33 -10.05
CA ILE A 171 13.04 4.64 -10.54
C ILE A 171 14.43 4.95 -9.97
N MET A 172 14.66 4.68 -8.70
CA MET A 172 15.86 5.06 -7.95
C MET A 172 16.41 3.90 -7.11
N PRO A 173 16.89 2.79 -7.73
CA PRO A 173 17.27 1.58 -7.00
C PRO A 173 18.39 1.82 -5.98
N LYS A 174 19.37 2.67 -6.29
CA LYS A 174 20.46 3.01 -5.36
C LYS A 174 19.94 3.77 -4.12
N ILE A 175 19.07 4.76 -4.31
CA ILE A 175 18.44 5.52 -3.22
C ILE A 175 17.55 4.61 -2.39
N THR A 176 16.80 3.71 -3.03
CA THR A 176 15.98 2.73 -2.32
C THR A 176 16.83 1.77 -1.50
N GLY A 177 18.03 1.39 -1.96
CA GLY A 177 18.98 0.61 -1.18
C GLY A 177 19.49 1.34 0.08
N CYS A 178 19.75 2.65 -0.01
CA CYS A 178 20.07 3.46 1.17
C CYS A 178 18.86 3.59 2.12
N HIS A 179 17.69 3.86 1.56
CA HIS A 179 16.43 3.94 2.29
C HIS A 179 16.14 2.63 3.05
N GLN A 180 16.34 1.48 2.42
CA GLN A 180 16.22 0.16 3.01
C GLN A 180 17.09 -0.01 4.25
N LYS A 181 18.35 0.47 4.22
CA LYS A 181 19.27 0.42 5.38
C LYS A 181 18.76 1.30 6.52
N ILE A 182 18.24 2.49 6.23
CA ILE A 182 17.66 3.39 7.25
C ILE A 182 16.44 2.74 7.89
N LEU A 183 15.53 2.16 7.09
CA LEU A 183 14.35 1.47 7.61
C LEU A 183 14.72 0.21 8.43
N HIS A 184 15.79 -0.51 8.04
CA HIS A 184 16.32 -1.62 8.84
C HIS A 184 16.81 -1.15 10.20
N LEU A 185 17.59 -0.06 10.24
CA LEU A 185 18.07 0.51 11.50
C LEU A 185 16.93 0.95 12.41
N GLU A 186 15.93 1.66 11.83
CA GLU A 186 14.73 2.06 12.54
C GLU A 186 13.96 0.86 13.10
N ALA A 187 13.80 -0.20 12.30
CA ALA A 187 13.11 -1.42 12.71
C ALA A 187 13.85 -2.13 13.87
N LYS A 188 15.19 -2.15 13.82
CA LYS A 188 16.01 -2.70 14.88
C LYS A 188 15.89 -1.94 16.21
N LEU A 189 15.87 -0.62 16.16
CA LEU A 189 15.75 0.25 17.32
C LEU A 189 14.36 0.23 17.96
N ASN A 190 13.32 0.27 17.13
CA ASN A 190 11.93 0.50 17.59
C ASN A 190 11.04 -0.74 17.43
N ARG A 191 11.58 -1.87 16.99
CA ARG A 191 10.81 -3.09 16.66
C ARG A 191 9.65 -2.84 15.71
N LYS A 192 9.79 -1.85 14.84
CA LYS A 192 8.81 -1.46 13.85
C LYS A 192 8.80 -2.45 12.69
N PRO A 193 7.62 -2.85 12.15
CA PRO A 193 7.58 -3.63 10.92
C PRO A 193 8.05 -2.78 9.73
N VAL A 194 8.70 -3.43 8.78
CA VAL A 194 9.01 -2.81 7.49
C VAL A 194 7.93 -3.21 6.49
N VAL A 195 7.16 -2.24 6.03
CA VAL A 195 6.07 -2.46 5.08
C VAL A 195 6.46 -1.90 3.73
N PHE A 196 6.68 -2.79 2.76
CA PHE A 196 6.96 -2.45 1.37
C PHE A 196 5.68 -2.54 0.53
N ILE A 197 5.47 -1.59 -0.37
CA ILE A 197 4.32 -1.59 -1.28
C ILE A 197 4.81 -1.89 -2.69
N ILE A 198 4.23 -2.89 -3.36
CA ILE A 198 4.47 -3.18 -4.76
C ILE A 198 3.14 -3.39 -5.48
N HIS A 199 3.05 -2.92 -6.72
CA HIS A 199 1.91 -3.18 -7.58
C HIS A 199 2.29 -4.27 -8.58
N PRO A 200 1.44 -5.28 -8.81
CA PRO A 200 1.73 -6.36 -9.77
C PRO A 200 2.05 -5.87 -11.19
N ASN A 201 1.45 -4.76 -11.62
CA ASN A 201 1.74 -4.14 -12.92
C ASN A 201 3.17 -3.58 -13.05
N GLU A 202 3.89 -3.40 -11.94
CA GLU A 202 5.31 -2.99 -12.00
C GLU A 202 6.22 -4.10 -12.52
N ILE A 203 5.72 -5.36 -12.53
CA ILE A 203 6.40 -6.55 -13.04
C ILE A 203 5.96 -6.88 -14.48
N ILE A 204 5.02 -6.12 -15.04
CA ILE A 204 4.56 -6.25 -16.43
C ILE A 204 5.30 -5.23 -17.27
N ASP A 205 5.86 -5.66 -18.40
CA ASP A 205 6.50 -4.75 -19.34
C ASP A 205 5.46 -4.10 -20.25
N GLU A 206 5.08 -2.89 -19.88
CA GLU A 206 4.20 -2.03 -20.66
C GLU A 206 4.99 -0.92 -21.38
N SER A 207 6.30 -1.06 -21.54
CA SER A 207 7.15 0.00 -22.12
C SER A 207 6.79 0.33 -23.57
N ASN A 208 6.28 -0.66 -24.31
CA ASN A 208 5.90 -0.55 -25.72
C ASN A 208 4.44 -0.14 -25.95
N GLU A 209 3.64 0.00 -24.89
CA GLU A 209 2.25 0.44 -25.04
C GLU A 209 2.17 1.95 -25.35
N PRO A 210 1.35 2.36 -26.32
CA PRO A 210 1.16 3.77 -26.63
C PRO A 210 0.54 4.51 -25.45
N ARG A 211 1.27 5.48 -24.90
CA ARG A 211 0.83 6.26 -23.75
C ARG A 211 0.49 7.69 -24.15
N THR A 212 -0.76 8.05 -23.97
CA THR A 212 -1.17 9.45 -24.05
C THR A 212 -0.76 10.18 -22.78
N ILE A 213 0.18 11.10 -22.88
CA ILE A 213 0.58 11.97 -21.78
C ILE A 213 -0.47 13.07 -21.65
N LYS A 214 -1.43 12.91 -20.74
CA LYS A 214 -2.40 13.98 -20.44
C LYS A 214 -1.69 15.11 -19.70
N ARG A 215 -1.66 16.29 -20.30
CA ARG A 215 -1.21 17.52 -19.65
C ARG A 215 -2.10 17.81 -18.42
N ARG A 216 -1.49 17.94 -17.25
CA ARG A 216 -2.16 18.18 -15.97
C ARG A 216 -1.87 19.57 -15.41
N SER A 217 -0.78 20.17 -15.87
CA SER A 217 -0.30 21.46 -15.40
C SER A 217 -0.41 22.50 -16.48
N ASP A 218 -0.98 23.66 -16.15
CA ASP A 218 -1.09 24.80 -17.06
C ASP A 218 0.26 25.49 -17.28
N ASN A 219 1.15 25.42 -16.27
CA ASN A 219 2.50 25.98 -16.34
C ASN A 219 3.43 25.03 -17.13
N PHE A 220 4.17 25.58 -18.11
CA PHE A 220 5.07 24.83 -18.98
C PHE A 220 6.21 24.12 -18.22
N ILE A 221 6.82 24.76 -17.22
CA ILE A 221 7.89 24.14 -16.39
C ILE A 221 7.31 23.00 -15.55
N ALA A 222 6.13 23.21 -14.97
CA ALA A 222 5.44 22.16 -14.24
C ALA A 222 5.04 20.98 -15.15
N TYR A 223 4.63 21.24 -16.39
CA TYR A 223 4.37 20.21 -17.40
C TYR A 223 5.62 19.40 -17.71
N LEU A 224 6.78 20.04 -17.97
CA LEU A 224 8.04 19.34 -18.24
C LEU A 224 8.47 18.46 -17.07
N LEU A 225 8.46 19.00 -15.85
CA LEU A 225 8.95 18.30 -14.66
C LEU A 225 7.92 17.29 -14.12
N SER A 226 6.64 17.63 -14.17
CA SER A 226 5.60 16.82 -13.56
C SER A 226 4.99 15.80 -14.51
N ASP A 227 4.79 16.14 -15.76
CA ASP A 227 4.09 15.26 -16.68
C ASP A 227 5.07 14.46 -17.57
N LEU A 228 6.02 15.11 -18.23
CA LEU A 228 6.95 14.42 -19.13
C LEU A 228 8.02 13.61 -18.38
N LEU A 229 8.71 14.22 -17.41
CA LEU A 229 9.73 13.52 -16.62
C LEU A 229 9.12 12.34 -15.86
N ARG A 230 7.94 12.55 -15.26
CA ARG A 230 7.22 11.49 -14.58
C ARG A 230 6.78 10.37 -15.52
N ALA A 231 6.29 10.67 -16.72
CA ALA A 231 5.91 9.66 -17.71
C ALA A 231 7.13 8.80 -18.07
N LYS A 232 8.28 9.43 -18.36
CA LYS A 232 9.56 8.74 -18.62
C LYS A 232 10.04 7.91 -17.44
N LEU A 233 9.95 8.45 -16.21
CA LEU A 233 10.35 7.72 -15.00
C LEU A 233 9.44 6.53 -14.70
N LYS A 234 8.15 6.62 -14.99
CA LYS A 234 7.21 5.52 -14.77
C LYS A 234 7.53 4.26 -15.57
N THR A 235 8.15 4.38 -16.75
CA THR A 235 8.54 3.24 -17.58
C THR A 235 9.89 2.63 -17.20
N ARG A 236 10.65 3.31 -16.34
CA ARG A 236 11.99 2.86 -15.97
C ARG A 236 11.95 1.54 -15.20
N ASN A 237 12.74 0.57 -15.66
CA ASN A 237 12.87 -0.76 -15.03
C ASN A 237 11.52 -1.45 -14.77
N LEU A 238 10.57 -1.37 -15.72
CA LEU A 238 9.34 -2.16 -15.69
C LEU A 238 9.59 -3.61 -16.09
N GLY A 239 8.62 -4.45 -15.82
CA GLY A 239 8.59 -5.83 -16.29
C GLY A 239 9.70 -6.67 -15.71
N GLU A 240 10.40 -7.40 -16.58
CA GLU A 240 11.47 -8.32 -16.18
C GLU A 240 12.63 -7.64 -15.48
N ASN A 241 12.86 -6.36 -15.74
CA ASN A 241 13.91 -5.58 -15.06
C ASN A 241 13.55 -5.23 -13.60
N ALA A 242 12.26 -5.20 -13.25
CA ALA A 242 11.82 -4.92 -11.88
C ALA A 242 12.04 -6.10 -10.94
N LEU A 243 11.85 -7.32 -11.45
CA LEU A 243 11.86 -8.54 -10.63
C LEU A 243 13.21 -8.79 -9.95
N PRO A 244 14.38 -8.72 -10.64
CA PRO A 244 15.68 -8.88 -9.99
C PRO A 244 15.99 -7.80 -8.94
N ILE A 245 15.49 -6.58 -9.15
CA ILE A 245 15.69 -5.48 -8.20
C ILE A 245 14.87 -5.77 -6.93
N TYR A 246 13.63 -6.24 -7.11
CA TYR A 246 12.77 -6.62 -6.00
C TYR A 246 13.30 -7.85 -5.24
N GLU A 247 13.79 -8.84 -5.96
CA GLU A 247 14.41 -10.03 -5.37
C GLU A 247 15.63 -9.67 -4.50
N LYS A 248 16.50 -8.77 -4.97
CA LYS A 248 17.63 -8.26 -4.17
C LYS A 248 17.16 -7.61 -2.85
N LEU A 249 16.03 -6.89 -2.88
CA LEU A 249 15.43 -6.29 -1.69
C LEU A 249 14.95 -7.38 -0.71
N ILE A 250 14.30 -8.42 -1.21
CA ILE A 250 13.84 -9.58 -0.42
C ILE A 250 15.05 -10.29 0.22
N ILE A 251 16.07 -10.63 -0.58
CA ILE A 251 17.29 -11.30 -0.10
C ILE A 251 17.98 -10.50 1.00
N TYR A 252 17.99 -9.16 0.89
CA TYR A 252 18.56 -8.33 1.96
C TYR A 252 17.85 -8.56 3.29
N TYR A 253 16.50 -8.58 3.32
CA TYR A 253 15.76 -8.81 4.56
C TYR A 253 15.88 -10.26 5.06
N ILE A 254 15.95 -11.25 4.17
CA ILE A 254 16.25 -12.63 4.52
C ILE A 254 17.62 -12.73 5.23
N LYS A 255 18.67 -12.10 4.66
CA LYS A 255 20.02 -12.06 5.27
C LYS A 255 20.07 -11.30 6.61
N LYS A 256 19.05 -10.49 6.90
CA LYS A 256 18.87 -9.78 8.17
C LYS A 256 17.89 -10.49 9.11
N GLU A 257 17.55 -11.75 8.81
CA GLU A 257 16.69 -12.62 9.63
C GLU A 257 15.28 -12.05 9.88
N TYR A 258 14.74 -11.32 8.89
CA TYR A 258 13.36 -10.86 8.97
C TYR A 258 12.39 -11.98 8.63
N THR A 259 11.33 -12.10 9.42
CA THR A 259 10.17 -12.93 9.11
C THR A 259 9.19 -12.14 8.27
N PHE A 260 8.77 -12.71 7.13
CA PHE A 260 7.73 -12.15 6.29
C PHE A 260 6.36 -12.65 6.77
N THR A 261 5.44 -11.75 7.01
CA THR A 261 4.11 -12.07 7.52
C THR A 261 3.03 -11.28 6.78
N THR A 262 1.80 -11.76 6.84
CA THR A 262 0.63 -11.01 6.43
C THR A 262 0.29 -9.93 7.46
N MET A 263 -0.57 -8.95 7.10
CA MET A 263 -1.04 -7.93 8.04
C MET A 263 -1.80 -8.56 9.20
N GLN A 264 -2.64 -9.55 8.92
CA GLN A 264 -3.41 -10.26 9.93
C GLN A 264 -2.51 -11.04 10.90
N GLU A 265 -1.55 -11.82 10.39
CA GLU A 265 -0.59 -12.54 11.22
C GLU A 265 0.22 -11.60 12.10
N TYR A 266 0.67 -10.47 11.53
CA TYR A 266 1.41 -9.47 12.28
C TYR A 266 0.58 -8.92 13.46
N VAL A 267 -0.67 -8.53 13.24
CA VAL A 267 -1.55 -8.03 14.31
C VAL A 267 -1.83 -9.11 15.34
N CYS A 268 -2.10 -10.34 14.93
CA CYS A 268 -2.32 -11.46 15.84
C CYS A 268 -1.12 -11.72 16.75
N SER A 269 0.08 -11.73 16.20
CA SER A 269 1.33 -11.99 16.95
C SER A 269 1.77 -10.82 17.84
N ASN A 270 1.24 -9.61 17.62
CA ASN A 270 1.66 -8.40 18.34
C ASN A 270 0.52 -7.70 19.10
N LYS A 271 -0.61 -8.40 19.36
CA LYS A 271 -1.78 -7.82 20.05
C LYS A 271 -1.43 -7.09 21.35
N GLY A 272 -0.65 -7.72 22.23
CA GLY A 272 -0.24 -7.13 23.51
C GLY A 272 0.64 -5.89 23.37
N LYS A 273 1.50 -5.83 22.35
CA LYS A 273 2.38 -4.69 22.09
C LYS A 273 1.63 -3.50 21.50
N ILE A 274 0.69 -3.76 20.58
CA ILE A 274 -0.10 -2.71 19.93
C ILE A 274 -1.13 -2.09 20.90
N SER A 275 -1.54 -2.84 21.92
CA SER A 275 -2.45 -2.33 22.98
C SER A 275 -1.75 -1.38 23.95
N ASN A 276 -0.45 -1.48 24.08
CA ASN A 276 0.39 -0.70 25.01
C ASN A 276 1.09 0.50 24.32
N LEU A 277 0.91 0.68 23.03
CA LEU A 277 1.42 1.81 22.23
C LEU A 277 0.33 2.87 21.99
#